data_b91d66c732f116424b95d703c9e76988
#
_entry.id   b91d66c732f116424b95d703c9e76988
#
_cell.length_a   1.000
_cell.length_b   1.000
_cell.length_c   1.000
_cell.angle_alpha   90.00
_cell.angle_beta   90.00
_cell.angle_gamma   90.00
#
_symmetry.space_group_name_H-M   'P 1'
#
loop_
_entity.id
_entity.type
_entity.pdbx_description
1 polymer ?
#
loop_
_entity_poly.entity_id
_entity_poly.type
_entity_poly.pdbx_seq_one_letter_code
_entity_poly.pdbx_strand_id
1 'polypeptide(L)'
;MNRIALAVAVTLALVGCSRSPEPADPASPAAAPAARTAPVALPAAPSDTATATPSFDCAKATSDAEKWVCTDEGLAALDRQLAARYKRAQTAPDEVDIAAEQRGWIKGRDACTRAVDPRQCLREAYQTRLVELTVSSGGVPASATGTYRCDDADKPLKVVFYNDIDPAAAIVTLGTDQAIVFPIESASGSRYGREGVAFWEHQGEATLDFYGTALRCTADR
;
A
#
# COMPACT_ATOMS: atom_id res chain seq x y z
N MET A 1 32.27 35.58 34.16
CA MET A 1 33.07 36.67 33.57
C MET A 1 34.15 35.99 32.75
N ASN A 2 33.97 35.88 31.46
CA ASN A 2 35.01 35.94 30.43
C ASN A 2 34.35 35.75 29.05
N ARG A 3 34.18 36.83 28.36
CA ARG A 3 33.76 36.86 26.96
C ARG A 3 35.01 36.78 26.09
N ILE A 4 35.09 35.77 25.20
CA ILE A 4 36.07 35.79 24.13
C ILE A 4 35.28 35.85 22.84
N ALA A 5 35.38 37.01 22.18
CA ALA A 5 34.89 37.23 20.83
C ALA A 5 35.95 36.76 19.85
N LEU A 6 35.61 35.87 18.91
CA LEU A 6 36.46 35.53 17.79
C LEU A 6 35.82 36.05 16.49
N ALA A 7 36.49 37.06 15.90
CA ALA A 7 36.16 37.59 14.59
C ALA A 7 36.69 36.65 13.51
N VAL A 8 35.84 36.22 12.58
CA VAL A 8 36.25 35.47 11.38
C VAL A 8 36.11 36.41 10.18
N ALA A 9 37.24 36.68 9.55
CA ALA A 9 37.36 37.47 8.33
C ALA A 9 36.87 36.64 7.12
N VAL A 10 35.98 37.23 6.32
CA VAL A 10 35.51 36.69 5.05
C VAL A 10 36.43 37.21 3.94
N THR A 11 37.17 36.32 3.28
CA THR A 11 37.92 36.60 2.05
C THR A 11 37.09 36.19 0.86
N LEU A 12 36.65 37.16 0.03
CA LEU A 12 36.07 36.96 -1.27
C LEU A 12 37.18 36.60 -2.27
N ALA A 13 37.10 35.41 -2.90
CA ALA A 13 37.89 35.07 -4.09
C ALA A 13 37.01 35.22 -5.34
N LEU A 14 37.36 36.19 -6.19
CA LEU A 14 36.80 36.36 -7.54
C LEU A 14 37.48 35.37 -8.45
N VAL A 15 36.74 34.39 -8.98
CA VAL A 15 37.21 33.52 -10.07
C VAL A 15 36.62 34.03 -11.40
N GLY A 16 37.55 34.47 -12.31
CA GLY A 16 37.23 35.01 -13.62
C GLY A 16 36.82 33.88 -14.57
N CYS A 17 35.77 34.14 -15.34
CA CYS A 17 35.34 33.31 -16.47
C CYS A 17 36.26 33.50 -17.68
N SER A 18 37.03 32.49 -18.05
CA SER A 18 37.70 32.41 -19.34
C SER A 18 36.74 31.80 -20.38
N ARG A 19 36.36 32.59 -21.40
CA ARG A 19 35.65 32.09 -22.58
C ARG A 19 36.67 31.44 -23.53
N SER A 20 36.47 30.15 -23.83
CA SER A 20 37.10 29.46 -24.95
C SER A 20 36.34 29.75 -26.26
N PRO A 21 37.00 29.91 -27.38
CA PRO A 21 36.33 30.11 -28.67
C PRO A 21 35.72 28.81 -29.19
N GLU A 22 34.48 28.93 -29.66
CA GLU A 22 33.67 27.91 -30.29
C GLU A 22 34.17 27.63 -31.72
N PRO A 23 34.32 26.38 -32.16
CA PRO A 23 34.65 26.06 -33.57
C PRO A 23 33.38 26.19 -34.44
N ALA A 24 33.56 26.81 -35.61
CA ALA A 24 32.53 27.05 -36.60
C ALA A 24 31.93 25.74 -37.15
N ASP A 25 30.61 25.67 -37.17
CA ASP A 25 29.79 24.61 -37.78
C ASP A 25 29.88 24.63 -39.31
N PRO A 26 30.04 23.49 -39.99
CA PRO A 26 29.89 23.41 -41.44
C PRO A 26 28.38 23.41 -41.82
N ALA A 27 28.09 24.18 -42.86
CA ALA A 27 26.77 24.44 -43.42
C ALA A 27 25.90 23.17 -43.61
N SER A 28 24.71 23.25 -43.03
CA SER A 28 23.62 22.28 -43.18
C SER A 28 23.00 22.37 -44.59
N PRO A 29 22.76 21.26 -45.29
CA PRO A 29 22.03 21.28 -46.56
C PRO A 29 20.53 21.55 -46.35
N ALA A 30 19.94 22.33 -47.25
CA ALA A 30 18.56 22.75 -47.27
C ALA A 30 17.57 21.59 -47.14
N ALA A 31 16.69 21.70 -46.13
CA ALA A 31 15.61 20.77 -45.92
C ALA A 31 14.52 20.93 -47.01
N ALA A 32 14.15 19.81 -47.62
CA ALA A 32 12.96 19.68 -48.46
C ALA A 32 11.66 19.88 -47.67
N PRO A 33 10.56 20.38 -48.28
CA PRO A 33 9.33 20.63 -47.57
C PRO A 33 8.69 19.30 -47.09
N ALA A 34 8.58 19.13 -45.77
CA ALA A 34 7.89 18.01 -45.17
C ALA A 34 6.40 18.05 -45.51
N ALA A 35 5.90 17.01 -46.16
CA ALA A 35 4.47 16.78 -46.34
C ALA A 35 3.79 16.70 -44.96
N ARG A 36 2.79 17.58 -44.76
CA ARG A 36 1.95 17.55 -43.57
C ARG A 36 1.07 16.30 -43.65
N THR A 37 1.44 15.26 -42.97
CA THR A 37 0.51 14.16 -42.65
C THR A 37 -0.55 14.69 -41.66
N ALA A 38 -1.81 14.65 -42.07
CA ALA A 38 -2.95 14.96 -41.20
C ALA A 38 -2.90 14.02 -39.99
N PRO A 39 -3.27 14.50 -38.76
CA PRO A 39 -3.37 13.63 -37.62
C PRO A 39 -4.45 12.59 -37.88
N VAL A 40 -4.07 11.32 -37.93
CA VAL A 40 -5.00 10.20 -37.89
C VAL A 40 -5.65 10.25 -36.52
N ALA A 41 -6.95 10.59 -36.47
CA ALA A 41 -7.74 10.48 -35.25
C ALA A 41 -7.73 9.00 -34.84
N LEU A 42 -7.06 8.70 -33.73
CA LEU A 42 -7.22 7.42 -33.05
C LEU A 42 -8.72 7.27 -32.72
N PRO A 43 -9.34 6.12 -33.05
CA PRO A 43 -10.71 5.88 -32.63
C PRO A 43 -10.72 5.99 -31.08
N ALA A 44 -11.61 6.83 -30.55
CA ALA A 44 -11.88 6.89 -29.12
C ALA A 44 -12.21 5.47 -28.66
N ALA A 45 -11.40 4.93 -27.75
CA ALA A 45 -11.76 3.68 -27.11
C ALA A 45 -13.17 3.82 -26.54
N PRO A 46 -14.07 2.85 -26.74
CA PRO A 46 -15.36 2.90 -26.12
C PRO A 46 -15.15 3.01 -24.61
N SER A 47 -15.65 4.07 -24.03
CA SER A 47 -15.80 4.19 -22.58
C SER A 47 -16.96 3.27 -22.20
N ASP A 48 -16.72 1.96 -22.30
CA ASP A 48 -17.55 0.99 -21.61
C ASP A 48 -17.33 1.29 -20.13
N THR A 49 -18.28 1.99 -19.55
CA THR A 49 -18.53 1.97 -18.11
C THR A 49 -19.03 0.55 -17.85
N ALA A 50 -18.11 -0.42 -17.89
CA ALA A 50 -18.38 -1.79 -17.50
C ALA A 50 -18.88 -1.70 -16.07
N THR A 51 -20.18 -1.95 -15.88
CA THR A 51 -20.78 -1.94 -14.55
C THR A 51 -20.05 -3.03 -13.77
N ALA A 52 -19.31 -2.65 -12.76
CA ALA A 52 -18.63 -3.60 -11.89
C ALA A 52 -19.66 -4.61 -11.35
N THR A 53 -19.38 -5.89 -11.45
CA THR A 53 -20.32 -6.95 -11.04
C THR A 53 -19.84 -7.58 -9.73
N PRO A 54 -20.29 -7.10 -8.56
CA PRO A 54 -19.99 -7.71 -7.25
C PRO A 54 -20.77 -9.03 -7.07
N SER A 55 -20.64 -9.63 -5.88
CA SER A 55 -21.35 -10.86 -5.49
C SER A 55 -22.83 -10.66 -5.17
N PHE A 56 -23.29 -9.41 -5.13
CA PHE A 56 -24.66 -9.03 -4.81
C PHE A 56 -25.29 -8.20 -5.94
N ASP A 57 -26.62 -8.05 -5.89
CA ASP A 57 -27.39 -7.29 -6.87
C ASP A 57 -27.27 -5.78 -6.58
N CYS A 58 -26.63 -5.05 -7.47
CA CYS A 58 -26.42 -3.60 -7.36
C CYS A 58 -27.72 -2.78 -7.33
N ALA A 59 -28.82 -3.31 -7.90
CA ALA A 59 -30.12 -2.66 -7.80
C ALA A 59 -30.68 -2.64 -6.37
N LYS A 60 -30.12 -3.47 -5.48
CA LYS A 60 -30.47 -3.59 -4.07
C LYS A 60 -29.47 -2.93 -3.13
N ALA A 61 -28.43 -2.28 -3.68
CA ALA A 61 -27.43 -1.58 -2.87
C ALA A 61 -28.07 -0.42 -2.10
N THR A 62 -27.98 -0.48 -0.78
CA THR A 62 -28.57 0.51 0.13
C THR A 62 -27.54 1.42 0.77
N SER A 63 -26.39 0.86 1.18
CA SER A 63 -25.30 1.64 1.77
C SER A 63 -24.43 2.31 0.70
N ASP A 64 -23.77 3.41 1.05
CA ASP A 64 -22.83 4.06 0.14
C ASP A 64 -21.61 3.17 -0.15
N ALA A 65 -21.20 2.36 0.82
CA ALA A 65 -20.16 1.35 0.61
C ALA A 65 -20.54 0.36 -0.51
N GLU A 66 -21.77 -0.17 -0.49
CA GLU A 66 -22.28 -1.07 -1.54
C GLU A 66 -22.35 -0.37 -2.91
N LYS A 67 -22.82 0.87 -2.97
CA LYS A 67 -22.86 1.67 -4.20
C LYS A 67 -21.46 1.87 -4.79
N TRP A 68 -20.45 2.10 -3.96
CA TRP A 68 -19.07 2.22 -4.42
C TRP A 68 -18.52 0.89 -4.94
N VAL A 69 -18.84 -0.22 -4.30
CA VAL A 69 -18.49 -1.56 -4.81
C VAL A 69 -19.11 -1.79 -6.20
N CYS A 70 -20.32 -1.31 -6.44
CA CYS A 70 -20.99 -1.42 -7.74
C CYS A 70 -20.39 -0.52 -8.84
N THR A 71 -19.56 0.48 -8.49
CA THR A 71 -18.98 1.42 -9.45
C THR A 71 -17.46 1.31 -9.58
N ASP A 72 -16.83 0.40 -8.83
CA ASP A 72 -15.39 0.18 -8.81
C ASP A 72 -15.08 -1.30 -9.07
N GLU A 73 -14.49 -1.60 -10.24
CA GLU A 73 -14.20 -2.99 -10.64
C GLU A 73 -13.24 -3.70 -9.67
N GLY A 74 -12.27 -2.97 -9.10
CA GLY A 74 -11.34 -3.51 -8.11
C GLY A 74 -12.06 -3.94 -6.83
N LEU A 75 -12.96 -3.09 -6.31
CA LEU A 75 -13.77 -3.42 -5.14
C LEU A 75 -14.76 -4.56 -5.43
N ALA A 76 -15.39 -4.57 -6.61
CA ALA A 76 -16.27 -5.65 -7.02
C ALA A 76 -15.53 -6.99 -7.14
N ALA A 77 -14.29 -6.99 -7.63
CA ALA A 77 -13.46 -8.18 -7.68
C ALA A 77 -13.12 -8.72 -6.28
N LEU A 78 -12.74 -7.83 -5.36
CA LEU A 78 -12.51 -8.19 -3.96
C LEU A 78 -13.78 -8.75 -3.29
N ASP A 79 -14.93 -8.15 -3.58
CA ASP A 79 -16.22 -8.61 -3.05
C ASP A 79 -16.56 -10.04 -3.53
N ARG A 80 -16.37 -10.35 -4.83
CA ARG A 80 -16.55 -11.70 -5.36
C ARG A 80 -15.61 -12.71 -4.69
N GLN A 81 -14.34 -12.33 -4.52
CA GLN A 81 -13.35 -13.17 -3.84
C GLN A 81 -13.76 -13.45 -2.39
N LEU A 82 -14.18 -12.39 -1.67
CA LEU A 82 -14.60 -12.50 -0.29
C LEU A 82 -15.83 -13.39 -0.14
N ALA A 83 -16.85 -13.24 -0.97
CA ALA A 83 -18.04 -14.07 -0.96
C ALA A 83 -17.70 -15.56 -1.15
N ALA A 84 -16.78 -15.86 -2.09
CA ALA A 84 -16.33 -17.23 -2.33
C ALA A 84 -15.56 -17.81 -1.13
N ARG A 85 -14.71 -17.00 -0.46
CA ARG A 85 -13.97 -17.46 0.73
C ARG A 85 -14.86 -17.62 1.95
N TYR A 86 -15.77 -16.67 2.17
CA TYR A 86 -16.75 -16.77 3.25
C TYR A 86 -17.63 -18.02 3.13
N LYS A 87 -18.11 -18.31 1.91
CA LYS A 87 -18.88 -19.56 1.66
C LYS A 87 -18.10 -20.82 2.03
N ARG A 88 -16.79 -20.85 1.77
CA ARG A 88 -15.94 -21.99 2.18
C ARG A 88 -15.73 -22.03 3.68
N ALA A 89 -15.49 -20.88 4.32
CA ALA A 89 -15.33 -20.80 5.77
C ALA A 89 -16.56 -21.28 6.53
N GLN A 90 -17.77 -21.04 6.02
CA GLN A 90 -19.02 -21.53 6.62
C GLN A 90 -19.14 -23.06 6.66
N THR A 91 -18.37 -23.78 5.84
CA THR A 91 -18.39 -25.25 5.81
C THR A 91 -17.24 -25.88 6.60
N ALA A 92 -16.34 -25.09 7.14
CA ALA A 92 -15.25 -25.56 8.00
C ALA A 92 -15.80 -25.97 9.37
N PRO A 93 -15.25 -27.00 10.00
CA PRO A 93 -15.70 -27.50 11.30
C PRO A 93 -15.12 -26.66 12.47
N ASP A 94 -15.21 -25.34 12.40
CA ASP A 94 -14.60 -24.44 13.38
C ASP A 94 -15.59 -24.02 14.46
N GLU A 95 -15.09 -23.88 15.71
CA GLU A 95 -15.87 -23.38 16.85
C GLU A 95 -16.20 -21.87 16.76
N VAL A 96 -15.67 -21.18 15.75
CA VAL A 96 -15.83 -19.73 15.56
C VAL A 96 -17.17 -19.44 14.88
N ASP A 97 -17.97 -18.54 15.44
CA ASP A 97 -19.18 -18.02 14.76
C ASP A 97 -18.78 -17.08 13.61
N ILE A 98 -18.40 -17.70 12.50
CA ILE A 98 -17.98 -16.99 11.28
C ILE A 98 -19.08 -16.04 10.75
N ALA A 99 -20.34 -16.34 11.04
CA ALA A 99 -21.46 -15.48 10.65
C ALA A 99 -21.56 -14.23 11.53
N ALA A 100 -21.29 -14.34 12.83
CA ALA A 100 -21.21 -13.18 13.72
C ALA A 100 -20.02 -12.27 13.33
N GLU A 101 -18.86 -12.86 13.07
CA GLU A 101 -17.69 -12.10 12.57
C GLU A 101 -17.99 -11.37 11.27
N GLN A 102 -18.65 -12.05 10.32
CA GLN A 102 -19.00 -11.43 9.04
C GLN A 102 -19.97 -10.24 9.23
N ARG A 103 -20.94 -10.36 10.13
CA ARG A 103 -21.83 -9.23 10.47
C ARG A 103 -21.03 -8.06 11.08
N GLY A 104 -20.07 -8.35 11.94
CA GLY A 104 -19.15 -7.35 12.51
C GLY A 104 -18.33 -6.66 11.44
N TRP A 105 -17.74 -7.44 10.53
CA TRP A 105 -16.98 -6.94 9.40
C TRP A 105 -17.79 -6.02 8.47
N ILE A 106 -19.05 -6.39 8.14
CA ILE A 106 -19.93 -5.55 7.30
C ILE A 106 -20.11 -4.16 7.94
N LYS A 107 -20.35 -4.11 9.26
CA LYS A 107 -20.48 -2.82 9.97
C LYS A 107 -19.21 -1.99 9.91
N GLY A 108 -18.04 -2.63 10.05
CA GLY A 108 -16.73 -1.99 9.94
C GLY A 108 -16.47 -1.47 8.53
N ARG A 109 -16.76 -2.28 7.51
CA ARG A 109 -16.67 -1.90 6.10
C ARG A 109 -17.54 -0.67 5.79
N ASP A 110 -18.79 -0.66 6.23
CA ASP A 110 -19.71 0.45 5.99
C ASP A 110 -19.29 1.73 6.73
N ALA A 111 -18.53 1.62 7.82
CA ALA A 111 -17.95 2.77 8.52
C ALA A 111 -16.86 3.49 7.68
N CYS A 112 -16.28 2.84 6.67
CA CYS A 112 -15.32 3.44 5.73
C CYS A 112 -15.87 4.68 5.00
N THR A 113 -17.19 4.83 4.90
CA THR A 113 -17.80 6.03 4.30
C THR A 113 -17.43 7.33 5.02
N ARG A 114 -16.93 7.25 6.24
CA ARG A 114 -16.50 8.38 7.06
C ARG A 114 -14.96 8.52 7.17
N ALA A 115 -14.21 7.66 6.51
CA ALA A 115 -12.75 7.72 6.48
C ALA A 115 -12.26 8.92 5.65
N VAL A 116 -11.01 9.32 5.84
CA VAL A 116 -10.36 10.39 5.05
C VAL A 116 -10.26 9.98 3.58
N ASP A 117 -9.86 8.74 3.32
CA ASP A 117 -9.94 8.10 2.00
C ASP A 117 -10.89 6.88 2.08
N PRO A 118 -12.17 7.07 1.76
CA PRO A 118 -13.15 6.00 1.86
C PRO A 118 -12.89 4.81 0.95
N ARG A 119 -12.33 5.05 -0.26
CA ARG A 119 -12.06 3.96 -1.22
C ARG A 119 -10.86 3.13 -0.79
N GLN A 120 -9.82 3.76 -0.27
CA GLN A 120 -8.69 3.04 0.32
C GLN A 120 -9.13 2.23 1.54
N CYS A 121 -9.89 2.83 2.45
CA CYS A 121 -10.45 2.13 3.61
C CYS A 121 -11.26 0.89 3.20
N LEU A 122 -12.14 1.02 2.20
CA LEU A 122 -12.92 -0.12 1.68
C LEU A 122 -12.01 -1.21 1.13
N ARG A 123 -11.03 -0.86 0.31
CA ARG A 123 -10.08 -1.83 -0.25
C ARG A 123 -9.35 -2.58 0.87
N GLU A 124 -8.82 -1.86 1.84
CA GLU A 124 -8.12 -2.45 2.99
C GLU A 124 -9.05 -3.32 3.86
N ALA A 125 -10.32 -2.92 4.04
CA ALA A 125 -11.30 -3.72 4.76
C ALA A 125 -11.56 -5.08 4.07
N TYR A 126 -11.74 -5.08 2.74
CA TYR A 126 -11.90 -6.31 1.96
C TYR A 126 -10.64 -7.17 2.00
N GLN A 127 -9.47 -6.59 1.76
CA GLN A 127 -8.20 -7.31 1.77
C GLN A 127 -7.91 -7.92 3.15
N THR A 128 -8.14 -7.17 4.22
CA THR A 128 -8.00 -7.66 5.59
C THR A 128 -8.88 -8.88 5.83
N ARG A 129 -10.17 -8.80 5.47
CA ARG A 129 -11.09 -9.94 5.68
C ARG A 129 -10.72 -11.16 4.83
N LEU A 130 -10.22 -10.96 3.62
CA LEU A 130 -9.70 -12.04 2.78
C LEU A 130 -8.53 -12.77 3.45
N VAL A 131 -7.59 -12.02 4.03
CA VAL A 131 -6.45 -12.58 4.76
C VAL A 131 -6.92 -13.31 6.03
N GLU A 132 -7.80 -12.69 6.84
CA GLU A 132 -8.38 -13.32 8.03
C GLU A 132 -8.99 -14.69 7.70
N LEU A 133 -9.91 -14.73 6.73
CA LEU A 133 -10.56 -15.99 6.31
C LEU A 133 -9.60 -17.02 5.72
N THR A 134 -8.47 -16.57 5.17
CA THR A 134 -7.46 -17.46 4.59
C THR A 134 -6.57 -18.06 5.66
N VAL A 135 -6.10 -17.25 6.60
CA VAL A 135 -5.15 -17.66 7.63
C VAL A 135 -5.85 -18.45 8.75
N SER A 136 -7.08 -18.03 9.14
CA SER A 136 -7.84 -18.72 10.18
C SER A 136 -8.28 -20.12 9.77
N SER A 137 -8.38 -20.41 8.46
CA SER A 137 -8.69 -21.77 8.00
C SER A 137 -7.58 -22.80 8.26
N GLY A 138 -6.47 -22.39 8.84
CA GLY A 138 -5.44 -23.29 9.41
C GLY A 138 -4.57 -24.06 8.39
N GLY A 139 -4.75 -23.83 7.08
CA GLY A 139 -4.05 -24.61 6.04
C GLY A 139 -2.89 -23.86 5.34
N VAL A 140 -2.64 -22.61 5.67
CA VAL A 140 -1.67 -21.77 4.96
C VAL A 140 -0.41 -21.57 5.80
N PRO A 141 0.75 -22.09 5.38
CA PRO A 141 2.01 -21.83 6.07
C PRO A 141 2.46 -20.38 5.86
N ALA A 142 3.12 -19.81 6.86
CA ALA A 142 3.81 -18.53 6.68
C ALA A 142 4.98 -18.68 5.71
N SER A 143 5.15 -17.71 4.80
CA SER A 143 6.30 -17.65 3.89
C SER A 143 7.61 -17.33 4.64
N ALA A 144 7.51 -16.48 5.67
CA ALA A 144 8.60 -16.14 6.58
C ALA A 144 8.08 -15.59 7.92
N THR A 145 8.93 -15.57 8.93
CA THR A 145 8.65 -14.92 10.22
C THR A 145 9.90 -14.15 10.66
N GLY A 146 9.72 -12.89 11.03
CA GLY A 146 10.75 -12.04 11.64
C GLY A 146 10.37 -11.68 13.07
N THR A 147 11.36 -11.68 13.96
CA THR A 147 11.27 -11.12 15.30
C THR A 147 12.28 -9.98 15.43
N TYR A 148 11.88 -8.90 16.08
CA TYR A 148 12.66 -7.68 16.15
C TYR A 148 12.63 -7.13 17.56
N ARG A 149 13.77 -6.56 17.96
CA ARG A 149 13.92 -5.80 19.20
C ARG A 149 13.90 -4.31 18.86
N CYS A 150 12.93 -3.59 19.43
CA CYS A 150 12.74 -2.16 19.18
C CYS A 150 13.34 -1.30 20.29
N ASP A 151 13.52 -0.01 19.99
CA ASP A 151 14.03 0.98 20.94
C ASP A 151 13.17 1.05 22.21
N ASP A 152 11.86 0.83 22.09
CA ASP A 152 10.95 0.62 23.21
C ASP A 152 10.93 -0.88 23.55
N ALA A 153 11.84 -1.27 24.43
CA ALA A 153 12.15 -2.68 24.74
C ALA A 153 11.00 -3.46 25.38
N ASP A 154 9.96 -2.79 25.85
CA ASP A 154 8.86 -3.43 26.58
C ASP A 154 7.85 -4.14 25.65
N LYS A 155 7.93 -3.91 24.33
CA LYS A 155 7.03 -4.49 23.34
C LYS A 155 7.79 -5.26 22.25
N PRO A 156 7.79 -6.60 22.30
CA PRO A 156 8.36 -7.39 21.22
C PRO A 156 7.57 -7.17 19.91
N LEU A 157 8.30 -6.97 18.81
CA LEU A 157 7.74 -6.91 17.47
C LEU A 157 7.93 -8.26 16.77
N LYS A 158 6.84 -8.86 16.32
CA LYS A 158 6.85 -10.04 15.46
C LYS A 158 6.11 -9.72 14.16
N VAL A 159 6.68 -10.16 13.03
CA VAL A 159 6.05 -10.02 11.71
C VAL A 159 6.00 -11.38 11.05
N VAL A 160 4.81 -11.81 10.63
CA VAL A 160 4.57 -13.06 9.92
C VAL A 160 4.16 -12.72 8.50
N PHE A 161 4.93 -13.18 7.51
CA PHE A 161 4.72 -12.89 6.10
C PHE A 161 3.96 -14.04 5.43
N TYR A 162 2.98 -13.68 4.61
CA TYR A 162 2.16 -14.55 3.78
C TYR A 162 2.22 -14.06 2.33
N ASN A 163 3.33 -14.32 1.65
CA ASN A 163 3.57 -13.83 0.29
C ASN A 163 2.88 -14.70 -0.78
N ASP A 164 2.51 -15.93 -0.42
CA ASP A 164 1.95 -16.95 -1.33
C ASP A 164 0.43 -17.02 -1.28
N ILE A 165 -0.23 -16.05 -0.64
CA ILE A 165 -1.68 -15.90 -0.63
C ILE A 165 -2.12 -14.71 -1.49
N ASP A 166 -3.39 -14.64 -1.82
CA ASP A 166 -4.00 -13.51 -2.52
C ASP A 166 -5.15 -12.92 -1.68
N PRO A 167 -5.03 -11.64 -1.24
CA PRO A 167 -3.86 -10.77 -1.39
C PRO A 167 -2.68 -11.20 -0.51
N ALA A 168 -1.44 -11.00 -1.01
CA ALA A 168 -0.25 -11.15 -0.19
C ALA A 168 -0.31 -10.17 1.00
N ALA A 169 0.19 -10.58 2.16
CA ALA A 169 0.09 -9.77 3.37
C ALA A 169 1.19 -10.08 4.39
N ALA A 170 1.34 -9.21 5.37
CA ALA A 170 2.06 -9.53 6.61
C ALA A 170 1.17 -9.22 7.82
N ILE A 171 1.34 -10.00 8.88
CA ILE A 171 0.72 -9.76 10.18
C ILE A 171 1.79 -9.19 11.11
N VAL A 172 1.65 -7.91 11.44
CA VAL A 172 2.51 -7.19 12.37
C VAL A 172 1.91 -7.30 13.76
N THR A 173 2.68 -7.80 14.72
CA THR A 173 2.28 -7.91 16.13
C THR A 173 3.25 -7.11 16.99
N LEU A 174 2.77 -6.09 17.67
CA LEU A 174 3.51 -5.27 18.61
C LEU A 174 2.94 -5.48 20.03
N GLY A 175 3.64 -6.27 20.83
CA GLY A 175 3.09 -6.73 22.12
C GLY A 175 1.85 -7.59 21.91
N THR A 176 0.69 -7.10 22.31
CA THR A 176 -0.63 -7.75 22.13
C THR A 176 -1.43 -7.22 20.95
N ASP A 177 -1.00 -6.10 20.39
CA ASP A 177 -1.71 -5.43 19.30
C ASP A 177 -1.30 -6.00 17.95
N GLN A 178 -2.26 -6.15 17.04
CA GLN A 178 -2.04 -6.78 15.75
C GLN A 178 -2.62 -5.97 14.61
N ALA A 179 -1.90 -5.94 13.49
CA ALA A 179 -2.40 -5.35 12.24
C ALA A 179 -2.00 -6.22 11.03
N ILE A 180 -2.93 -6.38 10.10
CA ILE A 180 -2.66 -6.95 8.78
C ILE A 180 -2.26 -5.81 7.86
N VAL A 181 -1.12 -5.94 7.19
CA VAL A 181 -0.54 -4.94 6.29
C VAL A 181 -0.23 -5.56 4.94
N PHE A 182 -0.22 -4.73 3.89
CA PHE A 182 -0.11 -5.17 2.50
C PHE A 182 1.19 -4.69 1.88
N PRO A 183 1.76 -5.44 0.90
CA PRO A 183 2.98 -5.03 0.22
C PRO A 183 2.84 -3.64 -0.42
N ILE A 184 3.88 -2.82 -0.27
CA ILE A 184 4.04 -1.52 -0.92
C ILE A 184 5.32 -1.58 -1.74
N GLU A 185 5.31 -1.01 -2.96
CA GLU A 185 6.51 -0.90 -3.78
C GLU A 185 7.62 -0.18 -3.03
N SER A 186 8.83 -0.75 -3.09
CA SER A 186 10.01 -0.21 -2.43
C SER A 186 11.24 -0.39 -3.32
N ALA A 187 12.09 0.62 -3.37
CA ALA A 187 13.37 0.55 -4.09
C ALA A 187 14.35 -0.44 -3.44
N SER A 188 14.20 -0.72 -2.14
CA SER A 188 15.03 -1.67 -1.39
C SER A 188 14.29 -2.17 -0.16
N GLY A 189 14.61 -3.39 0.27
CA GLY A 189 13.99 -4.04 1.42
C GLY A 189 12.52 -4.39 1.21
N SER A 190 11.88 -4.85 2.26
CA SER A 190 10.49 -5.27 2.29
C SER A 190 9.62 -4.20 2.93
N ARG A 191 8.66 -3.66 2.20
CA ARG A 191 7.76 -2.62 2.71
C ARG A 191 6.32 -3.10 2.69
N TYR A 192 5.65 -2.92 3.82
CA TYR A 192 4.24 -3.27 4.00
C TYR A 192 3.54 -2.11 4.71
N GLY A 193 2.24 -1.93 4.42
CA GLY A 193 1.47 -0.89 5.10
C GLY A 193 -0.02 -0.98 4.87
N ARG A 194 -0.73 -0.18 5.63
CA ARG A 194 -2.14 0.17 5.54
C ARG A 194 -2.35 1.51 6.23
N GLU A 195 -3.57 2.05 6.21
CA GLU A 195 -3.86 3.27 6.96
C GLU A 195 -3.48 3.11 8.44
N GLY A 196 -2.63 4.01 8.92
CA GLY A 196 -2.15 4.05 10.30
C GLY A 196 -1.01 3.07 10.64
N VAL A 197 -0.59 2.17 9.74
CA VAL A 197 0.52 1.24 10.00
C VAL A 197 1.47 1.19 8.81
N ALA A 198 2.76 1.39 9.06
CA ALA A 198 3.81 1.25 8.06
C ALA A 198 4.98 0.45 8.64
N PHE A 199 5.35 -0.64 7.99
CA PHE A 199 6.50 -1.47 8.31
C PHE A 199 7.47 -1.48 7.13
N TRP A 200 8.75 -1.26 7.39
CA TRP A 200 9.82 -1.39 6.41
C TRP A 200 10.99 -2.11 7.03
N GLU A 201 11.53 -3.10 6.34
CA GLU A 201 12.68 -3.89 6.75
C GLU A 201 13.74 -3.89 5.65
N HIS A 202 15.00 -3.69 6.02
CA HIS A 202 16.14 -3.74 5.13
C HIS A 202 17.40 -4.15 5.90
N GLN A 203 18.06 -5.22 5.45
CA GLN A 203 19.34 -5.70 5.99
C GLN A 203 19.37 -5.94 7.51
N GLY A 204 18.24 -6.38 8.09
CA GLY A 204 18.13 -6.66 9.52
C GLY A 204 17.77 -5.46 10.38
N GLU A 205 17.61 -4.28 9.79
CA GLU A 205 17.02 -3.12 10.43
C GLU A 205 15.55 -2.98 10.01
N ALA A 206 14.69 -2.60 10.94
CA ALA A 206 13.29 -2.35 10.65
C ALA A 206 12.82 -1.02 11.24
N THR A 207 11.87 -0.39 10.57
CA THR A 207 11.10 0.72 11.11
C THR A 207 9.62 0.35 11.12
N LEU A 208 8.93 0.73 12.18
CA LEU A 208 7.50 0.54 12.33
C LEU A 208 6.85 1.86 12.75
N ASP A 209 5.86 2.32 12.02
CA ASP A 209 4.86 3.25 12.54
C ASP A 209 3.61 2.44 12.84
N PHE A 210 3.17 2.44 14.08
CA PHE A 210 2.01 1.70 14.53
C PHE A 210 1.03 2.65 15.19
N TYR A 211 0.10 3.15 14.40
CA TYR A 211 -0.90 4.15 14.81
C TYR A 211 -0.30 5.38 15.49
N GLY A 212 0.78 5.93 14.89
CA GLY A 212 1.50 7.12 15.38
C GLY A 212 2.61 6.82 16.39
N THR A 213 2.85 5.54 16.75
CA THR A 213 4.01 5.12 17.52
C THR A 213 5.13 4.72 16.56
N ALA A 214 6.14 5.57 16.42
CA ALA A 214 7.29 5.31 15.55
C ALA A 214 8.42 4.60 16.31
N LEU A 215 8.83 3.43 15.81
CA LEU A 215 9.85 2.57 16.41
C LEU A 215 10.97 2.28 15.41
N ARG A 216 12.20 2.16 15.92
CA ARG A 216 13.34 1.59 15.21
C ARG A 216 13.67 0.27 15.86
N CYS A 217 13.87 -0.76 15.04
CA CYS A 217 14.02 -2.12 15.51
C CYS A 217 15.18 -2.80 14.76
N THR A 218 15.80 -3.79 15.40
CA THR A 218 16.79 -4.67 14.79
C THR A 218 16.30 -6.10 14.88
N ALA A 219 16.55 -6.89 13.83
CA ALA A 219 16.17 -8.29 13.79
C ALA A 219 16.89 -9.08 14.89
N ASP A 220 16.16 -9.92 15.62
CA ASP A 220 16.75 -10.92 16.49
C ASP A 220 17.45 -11.98 15.62
N ARG A 221 18.71 -12.30 15.96
CA ARG A 221 19.52 -13.32 15.27
C ARG A 221 19.30 -14.70 15.85
#